data_64e1110c1033e16972d16dd90c621713
#
_entry.id   64e1110c1033e16972d16dd90c621713
#
_cell.length_a   1.000
_cell.length_b   1.000
_cell.length_c   1.000
_cell.angle_alpha   90.00
_cell.angle_beta   90.00
_cell.angle_gamma   90.00
#
_symmetry.space_group_name_H-M   'P 1'
#
loop_
_entity.id
_entity.type
_entity.pdbx_description
1 polymer ?
#
loop_
_entity_poly.entity_id
_entity_poly.type
_entity_poly.pdbx_seq_one_letter_code
_entity_poly.pdbx_strand_id
1 'polypeptide(L)'
;MPQNERYRIPVDYYIMFGICVLFLITAFTLDTPQRIIYGIYKIHTSRSVLITDYISLAGIGAALVNSAALVIFNLIILIVTRREPNGKVIAALFLTIGFSFFGKNMLNTLPIMAGVWLYGKVSKKHFSEMAVFAMISTTIAPIVSEIAFLDDNFSIIKFILAYAIGVFTGFIFPVIADYVKGMHNHYCLYNGGIAGGFIATMFAGFLRSIGVEIIPENLWDTEHTNQLAVLAYSIAAALIIYGFITDKPKNVIKKYIKLLKENDPNDCDYMTKYHNTGYVNIGIMCIVSTTVMLCLGKPINGPILGGIFTVSGFAACGKHLRNAIPVLIGSIIAAHLNHLEFDASVNTLAILFSTGLAPISGRYGWHWGIITGFLHVSIAVFIGDVNGGLNLYNNGFAGSFVAVIILPVITAFKGFYFKIKKK
;
A
#
# COMPACT_ATOMS: atom_id res chain seq x y z
N MET A 1 30.46 4.79 -17.40
CA MET A 1 30.60 4.19 -16.05
C MET A 1 31.73 3.20 -16.12
N PRO A 2 32.71 3.19 -15.21
CA PRO A 2 33.80 2.22 -15.20
C PRO A 2 33.23 0.81 -14.99
N GLN A 3 33.59 -0.11 -15.88
CA GLN A 3 32.99 -1.44 -16.04
C GLN A 3 33.42 -2.50 -15.00
N ASN A 4 34.03 -2.17 -13.85
CA ASN A 4 34.65 -3.18 -12.99
C ASN A 4 34.40 -3.05 -11.48
N GLU A 5 33.46 -2.23 -11.00
CA GLU A 5 33.06 -2.35 -9.61
C GLU A 5 32.02 -3.48 -9.46
N ARG A 6 32.35 -4.50 -8.66
CA ARG A 6 31.40 -5.57 -8.30
C ARG A 6 30.19 -4.92 -7.63
N TYR A 7 29.01 -5.05 -8.25
CA TYR A 7 27.74 -4.58 -7.67
C TYR A 7 27.59 -5.21 -6.27
N ARG A 8 27.51 -4.36 -5.25
CA ARG A 8 27.21 -4.78 -3.88
C ARG A 8 25.71 -4.58 -3.64
N ILE A 9 25.06 -5.64 -3.15
CA ILE A 9 23.64 -5.55 -2.79
C ILE A 9 23.50 -4.53 -1.65
N PRO A 10 22.62 -3.51 -1.79
CA PRO A 10 22.38 -2.52 -0.74
C PRO A 10 21.85 -3.15 0.55
N VAL A 11 22.24 -2.59 1.69
CA VAL A 11 21.84 -3.06 3.03
C VAL A 11 20.32 -3.06 3.19
N ASP A 12 19.65 -2.12 2.58
CA ASP A 12 18.18 -2.00 2.58
C ASP A 12 17.48 -3.29 2.11
N TYR A 13 18.07 -3.98 1.12
CA TYR A 13 17.51 -5.25 0.62
C TYR A 13 17.74 -6.41 1.59
N TYR A 14 18.83 -6.39 2.35
CA TYR A 14 19.05 -7.37 3.42
C TYR A 14 18.06 -7.16 4.58
N ILE A 15 17.71 -5.90 4.91
CA ILE A 15 16.68 -5.59 5.92
C ILE A 15 15.32 -6.15 5.47
N MET A 16 14.93 -5.90 4.22
CA MET A 16 13.68 -6.42 3.68
C MET A 16 13.67 -7.95 3.62
N PHE A 17 14.78 -8.57 3.26
CA PHE A 17 14.94 -10.03 3.30
C PHE A 17 14.84 -10.56 4.75
N GLY A 18 15.39 -9.85 5.73
CA GLY A 18 15.26 -10.18 7.16
C GLY A 18 13.79 -10.20 7.62
N ILE A 19 12.95 -9.28 7.13
CA ILE A 19 11.49 -9.30 7.38
C ILE A 19 10.87 -10.57 6.78
N CYS A 20 11.27 -10.97 5.56
CA CYS A 20 10.79 -12.20 4.94
C CYS A 20 11.19 -13.44 5.76
N VAL A 21 12.43 -13.49 6.27
CA VAL A 21 12.88 -14.58 7.14
C VAL A 21 12.04 -14.64 8.42
N LEU A 22 11.75 -13.50 9.05
CA LEU A 22 10.87 -13.44 10.22
C LEU A 22 9.46 -13.95 9.90
N PHE A 23 8.90 -13.60 8.73
CA PHE A 23 7.61 -14.14 8.29
C PHE A 23 7.65 -15.66 8.13
N LEU A 24 8.70 -16.21 7.51
CA LEU A 24 8.86 -17.65 7.35
C LEU A 24 9.00 -18.37 8.70
N ILE A 25 9.82 -17.84 9.61
CA ILE A 25 9.97 -18.39 10.96
C ILE A 25 8.59 -18.39 11.67
N THR A 26 7.88 -17.26 11.65
CA THR A 26 6.55 -17.13 12.27
C THR A 26 5.53 -18.10 11.63
N ALA A 27 5.57 -18.25 10.30
CA ALA A 27 4.66 -19.14 9.58
C ALA A 27 4.82 -20.61 10.04
N PHE A 28 6.06 -21.11 10.10
CA PHE A 28 6.35 -22.49 10.49
C PHE A 28 6.30 -22.72 12.01
N THR A 29 6.24 -21.67 12.84
CA THR A 29 5.98 -21.80 14.27
C THR A 29 4.50 -21.83 14.61
N LEU A 30 3.66 -21.16 13.81
CA LEU A 30 2.22 -21.04 14.06
C LEU A 30 1.38 -22.05 13.26
N ASP A 31 1.96 -22.64 12.21
CA ASP A 31 1.20 -23.54 11.33
C ASP A 31 2.05 -24.71 10.83
N THR A 32 1.39 -25.80 10.44
CA THR A 32 2.07 -26.99 9.92
C THR A 32 2.38 -26.85 8.42
N PRO A 33 3.47 -27.50 7.91
CA PRO A 33 3.80 -27.46 6.49
C PRO A 33 2.63 -27.88 5.57
N GLN A 34 1.85 -28.90 5.99
CA GLN A 34 0.70 -29.39 5.22
C GLN A 34 -0.39 -28.32 5.10
N ARG A 35 -0.71 -27.63 6.21
CA ARG A 35 -1.68 -26.53 6.19
C ARG A 35 -1.19 -25.34 5.35
N ILE A 36 0.10 -25.01 5.45
CA ILE A 36 0.72 -23.96 4.64
C ILE A 36 0.58 -24.27 3.15
N ILE A 37 0.96 -25.49 2.70
CA ILE A 37 0.87 -25.88 1.29
C ILE A 37 -0.58 -25.82 0.79
N TYR A 38 -1.52 -26.36 1.56
CA TYR A 38 -2.94 -26.32 1.21
C TYR A 38 -3.49 -24.87 1.19
N GLY A 39 -3.07 -24.05 2.14
CA GLY A 39 -3.45 -22.64 2.20
C GLY A 39 -2.89 -21.85 1.02
N ILE A 40 -1.66 -22.08 0.60
CA ILE A 40 -1.07 -21.47 -0.60
C ILE A 40 -1.89 -21.83 -1.85
N TYR A 41 -2.31 -23.11 -1.98
CA TYR A 41 -3.21 -23.50 -3.05
C TYR A 41 -4.51 -22.68 -3.02
N LYS A 42 -5.17 -22.55 -1.87
CA LYS A 42 -6.38 -21.73 -1.71
C LYS A 42 -6.16 -20.27 -2.11
N ILE A 43 -5.07 -19.65 -1.66
CA ILE A 43 -4.74 -18.25 -2.02
C ILE A 43 -4.63 -18.10 -3.54
N HIS A 44 -3.99 -19.05 -4.23
CA HIS A 44 -3.77 -18.96 -5.67
C HIS A 44 -5.02 -19.27 -6.50
N THR A 45 -6.01 -19.92 -5.93
CA THR A 45 -7.27 -20.29 -6.61
C THR A 45 -8.47 -19.44 -6.15
N SER A 46 -8.27 -18.45 -5.27
CA SER A 46 -9.33 -17.52 -4.85
C SER A 46 -9.47 -16.38 -5.85
N ARG A 47 -10.66 -15.75 -5.88
CA ARG A 47 -10.93 -14.54 -6.69
C ARG A 47 -10.15 -13.32 -6.19
N SER A 48 -9.80 -13.30 -4.91
CA SER A 48 -8.97 -12.26 -4.29
C SER A 48 -9.52 -10.83 -4.41
N VAL A 49 -10.82 -10.69 -4.58
CA VAL A 49 -11.53 -9.39 -4.63
C VAL A 49 -11.50 -8.75 -3.22
N LEU A 50 -11.53 -7.44 -3.12
CA LEU A 50 -11.53 -6.70 -1.87
C LEU A 50 -12.91 -6.84 -1.17
N ILE A 51 -12.97 -7.41 0.06
CA ILE A 51 -11.87 -7.79 0.94
C ILE A 51 -11.82 -9.32 1.08
N THR A 52 -10.69 -9.92 0.69
CA THR A 52 -10.44 -11.35 0.91
C THR A 52 -9.25 -11.47 1.86
N ASP A 53 -9.50 -11.63 3.15
CA ASP A 53 -8.45 -11.86 4.16
C ASP A 53 -7.83 -13.24 3.97
N TYR A 54 -6.56 -13.31 3.59
CA TYR A 54 -5.87 -14.57 3.35
C TYR A 54 -5.60 -15.37 4.63
N ILE A 55 -5.62 -14.72 5.80
CA ILE A 55 -5.52 -15.43 7.09
C ILE A 55 -6.81 -16.20 7.34
N SER A 56 -7.96 -15.56 7.15
CA SER A 56 -9.27 -16.20 7.24
C SER A 56 -9.46 -17.28 6.17
N LEU A 57 -9.03 -17.02 4.93
CA LEU A 57 -9.18 -17.94 3.79
C LEU A 57 -8.31 -19.20 3.92
N ALA A 58 -7.05 -19.02 4.34
CA ALA A 58 -6.00 -20.00 4.11
C ALA A 58 -5.12 -20.31 5.33
N GLY A 59 -5.30 -19.59 6.43
CA GLY A 59 -4.49 -19.66 7.63
C GLY A 59 -3.30 -18.72 7.66
N ILE A 60 -2.85 -18.41 8.86
CA ILE A 60 -1.79 -17.41 9.12
C ILE A 60 -0.46 -17.81 8.47
N GLY A 61 -0.10 -19.10 8.52
CA GLY A 61 1.14 -19.61 7.94
C GLY A 61 1.20 -19.40 6.44
N ALA A 62 0.13 -19.73 5.72
CA ALA A 62 0.05 -19.57 4.27
C ALA A 62 0.09 -18.09 3.85
N ALA A 63 -0.60 -17.20 4.57
CA ALA A 63 -0.59 -15.77 4.30
C ALA A 63 0.81 -15.16 4.48
N LEU A 64 1.54 -15.55 5.52
CA LEU A 64 2.92 -15.13 5.78
C LEU A 64 3.90 -15.64 4.70
N VAL A 65 3.77 -16.90 4.28
CA VAL A 65 4.60 -17.47 3.20
C VAL A 65 4.31 -16.80 1.87
N ASN A 66 3.04 -16.53 1.54
CA ASN A 66 2.67 -15.77 0.34
C ASN A 66 3.31 -14.38 0.34
N SER A 67 3.27 -13.68 1.47
CA SER A 67 3.90 -12.36 1.60
C SER A 67 5.42 -12.42 1.42
N ALA A 68 6.08 -13.36 2.09
CA ALA A 68 7.53 -13.55 1.94
C ALA A 68 7.92 -13.87 0.49
N ALA A 69 7.19 -14.77 -0.18
CA ALA A 69 7.47 -15.15 -1.56
C ALA A 69 7.37 -13.96 -2.53
N LEU A 70 6.32 -13.14 -2.43
CA LEU A 70 6.14 -11.96 -3.29
C LEU A 70 7.23 -10.90 -3.05
N VAL A 71 7.62 -10.68 -1.80
CA VAL A 71 8.69 -9.72 -1.49
C VAL A 71 10.04 -10.22 -1.98
N ILE A 72 10.37 -11.50 -1.76
CA ILE A 72 11.60 -12.12 -2.27
C ILE A 72 11.65 -12.02 -3.80
N PHE A 73 10.56 -12.30 -4.50
CA PHE A 73 10.47 -12.15 -5.94
C PHE A 73 10.77 -10.71 -6.40
N ASN A 74 10.18 -9.71 -5.73
CA ASN A 74 10.44 -8.32 -6.04
C ASN A 74 11.88 -7.90 -5.70
N LEU A 75 12.45 -8.41 -4.60
CA LEU A 75 13.87 -8.18 -4.26
C LEU A 75 14.80 -8.74 -5.34
N ILE A 76 14.52 -9.94 -5.85
CA ILE A 76 15.29 -10.53 -6.97
C ILE A 76 15.25 -9.60 -8.19
N ILE A 77 14.07 -9.09 -8.56
CA ILE A 77 13.93 -8.14 -9.67
C ILE A 77 14.77 -6.88 -9.43
N LEU A 78 14.68 -6.29 -8.24
CA LEU A 78 15.44 -5.07 -7.91
C LEU A 78 16.95 -5.29 -7.93
N ILE A 79 17.42 -6.43 -7.43
CA ILE A 79 18.85 -6.80 -7.41
C ILE A 79 19.35 -7.06 -8.83
N VAL A 80 18.64 -7.86 -9.63
CA VAL A 80 19.01 -8.20 -11.01
C VAL A 80 19.03 -6.95 -11.90
N THR A 81 18.09 -6.04 -11.69
CA THR A 81 18.02 -4.78 -12.44
C THR A 81 18.93 -3.69 -11.86
N ARG A 82 19.69 -4.00 -10.80
CA ARG A 82 20.57 -3.06 -10.09
C ARG A 82 19.86 -1.75 -9.71
N ARG A 83 18.61 -1.85 -9.27
CA ARG A 83 17.85 -0.68 -8.82
C ARG A 83 18.36 -0.23 -7.46
N GLU A 84 18.78 1.03 -7.36
CA GLU A 84 19.16 1.62 -6.07
C GLU A 84 17.93 1.84 -5.19
N PRO A 85 18.01 1.47 -3.88
CA PRO A 85 16.94 1.71 -2.93
C PRO A 85 16.76 3.22 -2.67
N ASN A 86 15.51 3.63 -2.56
CA ASN A 86 15.10 4.96 -2.14
C ASN A 86 13.75 4.86 -1.45
N GLY A 87 13.21 5.97 -0.94
CA GLY A 87 11.94 5.97 -0.22
C GLY A 87 10.80 5.34 -1.00
N LYS A 88 10.74 5.53 -2.32
CA LYS A 88 9.68 4.95 -3.17
C LYS A 88 9.83 3.44 -3.34
N VAL A 89 11.06 2.94 -3.46
CA VAL A 89 11.35 1.49 -3.54
C VAL A 89 10.97 0.80 -2.24
N ILE A 90 11.36 1.38 -1.10
CA ILE A 90 11.01 0.84 0.23
C ILE A 90 9.48 0.88 0.43
N ALA A 91 8.82 1.99 0.11
CA ALA A 91 7.36 2.09 0.18
C ALA A 91 6.66 1.03 -0.70
N ALA A 92 7.16 0.76 -1.92
CA ALA A 92 6.59 -0.25 -2.81
C ALA A 92 6.80 -1.68 -2.29
N LEU A 93 7.94 -1.97 -1.64
CA LEU A 93 8.17 -3.26 -0.98
C LEU A 93 7.21 -3.46 0.21
N PHE A 94 7.05 -2.46 1.05
CA PHE A 94 6.08 -2.51 2.16
C PHE A 94 4.62 -2.60 1.66
N LEU A 95 4.29 -1.94 0.55
CA LEU A 95 3.01 -2.08 -0.13
C LEU A 95 2.80 -3.52 -0.64
N THR A 96 3.86 -4.15 -1.15
CA THR A 96 3.82 -5.56 -1.55
C THR A 96 3.58 -6.45 -0.33
N ILE A 97 4.31 -6.24 0.78
CA ILE A 97 4.05 -6.94 2.04
C ILE A 97 2.57 -6.79 2.41
N GLY A 98 2.07 -5.56 2.45
CA GLY A 98 0.73 -5.27 2.91
C GLY A 98 -0.34 -5.99 2.11
N PHE A 99 -0.36 -5.81 0.81
CA PHE A 99 -1.43 -6.37 -0.03
C PHE A 99 -1.30 -7.86 -0.31
N SER A 100 -0.18 -8.48 0.03
CA SER A 100 -0.04 -9.93 -0.03
C SER A 100 -0.75 -10.68 1.09
N PHE A 101 -1.30 -9.98 2.08
CA PHE A 101 -2.21 -10.55 3.08
C PHE A 101 -3.68 -10.56 2.64
N PHE A 102 -4.03 -9.86 1.56
CA PHE A 102 -5.42 -9.75 1.13
C PHE A 102 -5.57 -9.34 -0.36
N GLY A 103 -5.18 -10.17 -1.29
CA GLY A 103 -5.48 -9.95 -2.70
C GLY A 103 -4.33 -10.12 -3.67
N LYS A 104 -3.06 -10.05 -3.25
CA LYS A 104 -1.91 -10.35 -4.12
C LYS A 104 -1.37 -11.75 -3.88
N ASN A 105 -1.13 -12.48 -4.97
CA ASN A 105 -0.38 -13.71 -4.98
C ASN A 105 0.50 -13.79 -6.23
N MET A 106 1.36 -14.80 -6.32
CA MET A 106 2.28 -14.90 -7.47
C MET A 106 1.52 -15.05 -8.80
N LEU A 107 0.41 -15.78 -8.80
CA LEU A 107 -0.33 -16.06 -10.02
C LEU A 107 -0.96 -14.80 -10.62
N ASN A 108 -1.56 -13.94 -9.79
CA ASN A 108 -2.29 -12.77 -10.27
C ASN A 108 -1.41 -11.52 -10.48
N THR A 109 -0.22 -11.48 -9.88
CA THR A 109 0.69 -10.34 -10.04
C THR A 109 1.60 -10.45 -11.27
N LEU A 110 2.01 -11.67 -11.65
CA LEU A 110 2.95 -11.90 -12.75
C LEU A 110 2.51 -11.30 -14.09
N PRO A 111 1.28 -11.51 -14.60
CA PRO A 111 0.89 -10.96 -15.89
C PRO A 111 0.86 -9.43 -15.90
N ILE A 112 0.48 -8.80 -14.78
CA ILE A 112 0.50 -7.34 -14.67
C ILE A 112 1.93 -6.80 -14.72
N MET A 113 2.86 -7.42 -13.99
CA MET A 113 4.28 -7.04 -14.01
C MET A 113 4.90 -7.25 -15.40
N ALA A 114 4.51 -8.33 -16.11
CA ALA A 114 4.91 -8.57 -17.49
C ALA A 114 4.39 -7.46 -18.42
N GLY A 115 3.17 -6.95 -18.20
CA GLY A 115 2.62 -5.81 -18.94
C GLY A 115 3.44 -4.53 -18.75
N VAL A 116 3.83 -4.22 -17.50
CA VAL A 116 4.70 -3.06 -17.21
C VAL A 116 6.08 -3.24 -17.84
N TRP A 117 6.64 -4.46 -17.82
CA TRP A 117 7.89 -4.76 -18.50
C TRP A 117 7.78 -4.52 -20.01
N LEU A 118 6.69 -4.99 -20.64
CA LEU A 118 6.42 -4.79 -22.06
C LEU A 118 6.30 -3.29 -22.40
N TYR A 119 5.60 -2.50 -21.57
CA TYR A 119 5.54 -1.05 -21.70
C TYR A 119 6.94 -0.42 -21.67
N GLY A 120 7.79 -0.84 -20.74
CA GLY A 120 9.17 -0.38 -20.64
C GLY A 120 9.95 -0.65 -21.94
N LYS A 121 9.79 -1.85 -22.53
CA LYS A 121 10.41 -2.21 -23.83
C LYS A 121 9.94 -1.32 -24.96
N VAL A 122 8.62 -1.13 -25.11
CA VAL A 122 8.02 -0.30 -26.17
C VAL A 122 8.42 1.17 -26.00
N SER A 123 8.45 1.66 -24.75
CA SER A 123 8.81 3.06 -24.43
C SER A 123 10.32 3.29 -24.34
N LYS A 124 11.14 2.28 -24.63
CA LYS A 124 12.63 2.34 -24.55
C LYS A 124 13.13 2.77 -23.16
N LYS A 125 12.39 2.47 -22.10
CA LYS A 125 12.77 2.70 -20.71
C LYS A 125 13.42 1.45 -20.14
N HIS A 126 14.46 1.63 -19.32
CA HIS A 126 15.09 0.49 -18.65
C HIS A 126 14.16 -0.08 -17.58
N PHE A 127 14.11 -1.41 -17.41
CA PHE A 127 13.18 -2.02 -16.46
C PHE A 127 13.45 -1.62 -15.01
N SER A 128 14.69 -1.27 -14.64
CA SER A 128 14.99 -0.70 -13.32
C SER A 128 14.20 0.59 -13.00
N GLU A 129 13.88 1.39 -14.03
CA GLU A 129 13.04 2.59 -13.88
C GLU A 129 11.57 2.22 -13.70
N MET A 130 11.15 1.11 -14.33
CA MET A 130 9.78 0.62 -14.28
C MET A 130 9.48 -0.28 -13.08
N ALA A 131 10.50 -0.74 -12.32
CA ALA A 131 10.34 -1.70 -11.23
C ALA A 131 9.33 -1.24 -10.16
N VAL A 132 9.35 0.04 -9.78
CA VAL A 132 8.38 0.60 -8.82
C VAL A 132 6.96 0.61 -9.39
N PHE A 133 6.79 0.96 -10.68
CA PHE A 133 5.49 0.85 -11.34
C PHE A 133 5.02 -0.59 -11.42
N ALA A 134 5.91 -1.55 -11.69
CA ALA A 134 5.58 -2.97 -11.72
C ALA A 134 5.06 -3.47 -10.37
N MET A 135 5.69 -3.07 -9.25
CA MET A 135 5.23 -3.43 -7.91
C MET A 135 3.89 -2.75 -7.54
N ILE A 136 3.72 -1.47 -7.90
CA ILE A 136 2.51 -0.72 -7.56
C ILE A 136 1.33 -1.15 -8.43
N SER A 137 1.54 -1.40 -9.73
CA SER A 137 0.47 -1.81 -10.65
C SER A 137 -0.24 -3.09 -10.22
N THR A 138 0.43 -3.97 -9.46
CA THR A 138 -0.19 -5.19 -8.93
C THR A 138 -1.31 -4.93 -7.91
N THR A 139 -1.62 -3.67 -7.58
CA THR A 139 -2.82 -3.32 -6.81
C THR A 139 -4.13 -3.67 -7.52
N ILE A 140 -4.09 -3.87 -8.84
CA ILE A 140 -5.22 -4.34 -9.64
C ILE A 140 -5.19 -5.86 -9.91
N ALA A 141 -4.38 -6.61 -9.15
CA ALA A 141 -4.27 -8.07 -9.26
C ALA A 141 -5.62 -8.82 -9.15
N PRO A 142 -6.60 -8.36 -8.35
CA PRO A 142 -7.92 -8.97 -8.34
C PRO A 142 -8.60 -9.09 -9.70
N ILE A 143 -8.32 -8.20 -10.66
CA ILE A 143 -8.84 -8.30 -12.04
C ILE A 143 -8.45 -9.65 -12.66
N VAL A 144 -7.21 -10.08 -12.47
CA VAL A 144 -6.69 -11.35 -13.01
C VAL A 144 -7.37 -12.54 -12.33
N SER A 145 -7.44 -12.51 -10.99
CA SER A 145 -8.06 -13.61 -10.22
C SER A 145 -9.55 -13.71 -10.48
N GLU A 146 -10.26 -12.59 -10.56
CA GLU A 146 -11.71 -12.57 -10.83
C GLU A 146 -12.05 -13.24 -12.16
N ILE A 147 -11.28 -12.96 -13.21
CA ILE A 147 -11.52 -13.58 -14.52
C ILE A 147 -11.09 -15.04 -14.52
N ALA A 148 -9.95 -15.36 -13.89
CA ALA A 148 -9.42 -16.72 -13.88
C ALA A 148 -10.36 -17.72 -13.18
N PHE A 149 -11.03 -17.25 -12.11
CA PHE A 149 -11.87 -18.08 -11.22
C PHE A 149 -13.36 -17.67 -11.24
N LEU A 150 -13.79 -16.96 -12.29
CA LEU A 150 -15.19 -16.64 -12.52
C LEU A 150 -16.03 -17.94 -12.51
N ASP A 151 -17.13 -17.97 -11.77
CA ASP A 151 -18.02 -19.14 -11.57
C ASP A 151 -17.40 -20.31 -10.79
N ASP A 152 -16.30 -20.08 -10.05
CA ASP A 152 -15.58 -21.07 -9.22
C ASP A 152 -15.08 -22.31 -9.97
N ASN A 153 -15.19 -22.32 -11.30
CA ASN A 153 -14.74 -23.41 -12.17
C ASN A 153 -13.48 -23.03 -12.93
N PHE A 154 -12.43 -23.82 -12.76
CA PHE A 154 -11.21 -23.65 -13.55
C PHE A 154 -11.46 -23.89 -15.04
N SER A 155 -11.02 -22.97 -15.89
CA SER A 155 -11.01 -23.09 -17.34
C SER A 155 -9.71 -22.52 -17.90
N ILE A 156 -9.04 -23.31 -18.74
CA ILE A 156 -7.81 -22.85 -19.38
C ILE A 156 -8.04 -21.60 -20.26
N ILE A 157 -9.23 -21.48 -20.86
CA ILE A 157 -9.59 -20.32 -21.68
C ILE A 157 -9.72 -19.07 -20.79
N LYS A 158 -10.44 -19.17 -19.64
CA LYS A 158 -10.53 -18.06 -18.66
C LYS A 158 -9.16 -17.66 -18.13
N PHE A 159 -8.29 -18.65 -17.86
CA PHE A 159 -6.94 -18.40 -17.39
C PHE A 159 -6.09 -17.65 -18.43
N ILE A 160 -6.11 -18.08 -19.69
CA ILE A 160 -5.40 -17.37 -20.77
C ILE A 160 -5.95 -15.94 -20.94
N LEU A 161 -7.27 -15.78 -20.89
CA LEU A 161 -7.92 -14.47 -20.98
C LEU A 161 -7.52 -13.57 -19.80
N ALA A 162 -7.52 -14.11 -18.57
CA ALA A 162 -7.10 -13.41 -17.37
C ALA A 162 -5.65 -12.90 -17.48
N TYR A 163 -4.76 -13.74 -17.99
CA TYR A 163 -3.36 -13.36 -18.22
C TYR A 163 -3.21 -12.31 -19.32
N ALA A 164 -3.95 -12.42 -20.42
CA ALA A 164 -3.93 -11.42 -21.49
C ALA A 164 -4.42 -10.05 -20.98
N ILE A 165 -5.50 -10.03 -20.18
CA ILE A 165 -6.04 -8.82 -19.56
C ILE A 165 -5.06 -8.29 -18.50
N GLY A 166 -4.41 -9.16 -17.72
CA GLY A 166 -3.38 -8.76 -16.75
C GLY A 166 -2.20 -8.07 -17.44
N VAL A 167 -1.70 -8.61 -18.56
CA VAL A 167 -0.64 -7.97 -19.37
C VAL A 167 -1.13 -6.64 -19.93
N PHE A 168 -2.33 -6.57 -20.45
CA PHE A 168 -2.90 -5.33 -21.01
C PHE A 168 -3.04 -4.24 -19.94
N THR A 169 -3.64 -4.56 -18.79
CA THR A 169 -3.83 -3.61 -17.69
C THR A 169 -2.50 -3.15 -17.09
N GLY A 170 -1.53 -4.06 -16.98
CA GLY A 170 -0.16 -3.74 -16.58
C GLY A 170 0.53 -2.82 -17.58
N PHE A 171 0.33 -3.02 -18.89
CA PHE A 171 0.90 -2.19 -19.95
C PHE A 171 0.39 -0.75 -19.92
N ILE A 172 -0.91 -0.53 -19.69
CA ILE A 172 -1.49 0.81 -19.65
C ILE A 172 -1.29 1.53 -18.31
N PHE A 173 -1.03 0.79 -17.22
CA PHE A 173 -0.92 1.36 -15.87
C PHE A 173 0.11 2.50 -15.76
N PRO A 174 1.36 2.41 -16.25
CA PRO A 174 2.33 3.49 -16.16
C PRO A 174 1.86 4.77 -16.86
N VAL A 175 1.16 4.63 -17.99
CA VAL A 175 0.64 5.77 -18.79
C VAL A 175 -0.38 6.55 -17.96
N ILE A 176 -1.34 5.83 -17.37
CA ILE A 176 -2.39 6.44 -16.54
C ILE A 176 -1.76 7.02 -15.25
N ALA A 177 -0.85 6.29 -14.62
CA ALA A 177 -0.20 6.72 -13.38
C ALA A 177 0.61 8.02 -13.55
N ASP A 178 1.33 8.17 -14.66
CA ASP A 178 2.08 9.40 -14.96
C ASP A 178 1.13 10.58 -15.23
N TYR A 179 0.01 10.35 -15.92
CA TYR A 179 -0.99 11.38 -16.19
C TYR A 179 -1.68 11.88 -14.92
N VAL A 180 -2.21 10.96 -14.10
CA VAL A 180 -3.00 11.32 -12.92
C VAL A 180 -2.18 11.91 -11.78
N LYS A 181 -0.87 11.66 -11.75
CA LYS A 181 0.06 12.23 -10.78
C LYS A 181 0.03 13.75 -10.74
N GLY A 182 -0.18 14.40 -11.89
CA GLY A 182 -0.34 15.85 -11.98
C GLY A 182 -1.63 16.38 -11.36
N MET A 183 -2.68 15.57 -11.23
CA MET A 183 -4.00 16.03 -10.79
C MET A 183 -4.01 16.52 -9.33
N HIS A 184 -3.22 15.92 -8.46
CA HIS A 184 -3.15 16.29 -7.04
C HIS A 184 -1.75 16.77 -6.59
N ASN A 185 -0.86 17.11 -7.52
CA ASN A 185 0.45 17.74 -7.26
C ASN A 185 1.25 17.07 -6.12
N HIS A 186 1.27 15.72 -6.07
CA HIS A 186 1.94 14.90 -5.04
C HIS A 186 1.37 15.00 -3.61
N TYR A 187 0.24 15.67 -3.39
CA TYR A 187 -0.35 15.80 -2.05
C TYR A 187 -1.09 14.55 -1.56
N CYS A 188 -1.29 13.54 -2.42
CA CYS A 188 -1.64 12.20 -1.99
C CYS A 188 -0.45 11.25 -2.24
N LEU A 189 0.03 10.59 -1.19
CA LEU A 189 1.16 9.65 -1.28
C LEU A 189 0.81 8.38 -2.06
N TYR A 190 -0.47 8.06 -2.14
CA TYR A 190 -0.99 6.81 -2.68
C TYR A 190 -1.39 6.93 -4.15
N ASN A 191 -0.53 7.56 -4.96
CA ASN A 191 -0.74 7.81 -6.39
C ASN A 191 -1.15 6.59 -7.22
N GLY A 192 -0.58 5.42 -6.93
CA GLY A 192 -0.94 4.19 -7.63
C GLY A 192 -2.40 3.81 -7.46
N GLY A 193 -3.03 4.24 -6.37
CA GLY A 193 -4.43 3.98 -6.09
C GLY A 193 -5.38 4.67 -7.06
N ILE A 194 -5.08 5.91 -7.50
CA ILE A 194 -5.93 6.60 -8.48
C ILE A 194 -5.82 5.95 -9.86
N ALA A 195 -4.62 5.57 -10.29
CA ALA A 195 -4.44 4.88 -11.56
C ALA A 195 -5.12 3.51 -11.57
N GLY A 196 -4.90 2.71 -10.51
CA GLY A 196 -5.57 1.43 -10.33
C GLY A 196 -7.08 1.58 -10.21
N GLY A 197 -7.57 2.63 -9.52
CA GLY A 197 -8.97 2.93 -9.38
C GLY A 197 -9.66 3.21 -10.72
N PHE A 198 -9.08 4.02 -11.59
CA PHE A 198 -9.64 4.27 -12.92
C PHE A 198 -9.69 2.99 -13.77
N ILE A 199 -8.60 2.21 -13.81
CA ILE A 199 -8.55 0.95 -14.55
C ILE A 199 -9.61 -0.02 -14.01
N ALA A 200 -9.67 -0.20 -12.70
CA ALA A 200 -10.63 -1.12 -12.06
C ALA A 200 -12.08 -0.67 -12.25
N THR A 201 -12.37 0.64 -12.17
CA THR A 201 -13.72 1.18 -12.42
C THR A 201 -14.17 0.93 -13.85
N MET A 202 -13.32 1.19 -14.84
CA MET A 202 -13.65 0.90 -16.25
C MET A 202 -13.87 -0.60 -16.47
N PHE A 203 -13.03 -1.43 -15.85
CA PHE A 203 -13.12 -2.87 -15.99
C PHE A 203 -14.38 -3.43 -15.28
N ALA A 204 -14.70 -2.97 -14.07
CA ALA A 204 -15.92 -3.33 -13.35
C ALA A 204 -17.17 -2.91 -14.14
N GLY A 205 -17.15 -1.69 -14.70
CA GLY A 205 -18.24 -1.21 -15.57
C GLY A 205 -18.42 -2.10 -16.81
N PHE A 206 -17.34 -2.51 -17.44
CA PHE A 206 -17.37 -3.44 -18.57
C PHE A 206 -17.97 -4.81 -18.17
N LEU A 207 -17.50 -5.42 -17.09
CA LEU A 207 -18.02 -6.70 -16.61
C LEU A 207 -19.54 -6.61 -16.32
N ARG A 208 -19.96 -5.57 -15.61
CA ARG A 208 -21.40 -5.35 -15.33
C ARG A 208 -22.22 -5.15 -16.61
N SER A 209 -21.68 -4.48 -17.63
CA SER A 209 -22.38 -4.26 -18.90
C SER A 209 -22.64 -5.53 -19.69
N ILE A 210 -21.86 -6.59 -19.47
CA ILE A 210 -22.05 -7.92 -20.07
C ILE A 210 -22.72 -8.90 -19.11
N GLY A 211 -23.30 -8.41 -17.98
CA GLY A 211 -24.06 -9.23 -17.04
C GLY A 211 -23.22 -10.01 -16.02
N VAL A 212 -21.94 -9.69 -15.86
CA VAL A 212 -21.08 -10.32 -14.84
C VAL A 212 -21.15 -9.50 -13.55
N GLU A 213 -21.61 -10.12 -12.46
CA GLU A 213 -21.60 -9.54 -11.12
C GLU A 213 -20.30 -9.90 -10.40
N ILE A 214 -19.66 -8.90 -9.82
CA ILE A 214 -18.50 -9.08 -8.98
C ILE A 214 -19.00 -9.15 -7.53
N ILE A 215 -18.84 -10.31 -6.90
CA ILE A 215 -19.32 -10.57 -5.55
C ILE A 215 -18.13 -10.59 -4.57
N PRO A 216 -18.00 -9.60 -3.67
CA PRO A 216 -16.98 -9.63 -2.62
C PRO A 216 -17.23 -10.78 -1.63
N GLU A 217 -16.17 -11.50 -1.24
CA GLU A 217 -16.29 -12.58 -0.26
C GLU A 217 -16.39 -12.06 1.19
N ASN A 218 -15.89 -10.85 1.47
CA ASN A 218 -15.89 -10.21 2.79
C ASN A 218 -15.32 -11.08 3.93
N LEU A 219 -14.20 -11.75 3.66
CA LEU A 219 -13.51 -12.57 4.64
C LEU A 219 -12.72 -11.68 5.60
N TRP A 220 -12.85 -11.95 6.92
CA TRP A 220 -12.27 -11.13 7.97
C TRP A 220 -11.89 -11.97 9.18
N ASP A 221 -10.60 -12.11 9.47
CA ASP A 221 -10.11 -12.83 10.64
C ASP A 221 -10.25 -12.00 11.92
N THR A 222 -10.58 -12.64 13.04
CA THR A 222 -10.67 -12.01 14.36
C THR A 222 -9.87 -12.74 15.43
N GLU A 223 -9.26 -13.87 15.11
CA GLU A 223 -8.64 -14.77 16.09
C GLU A 223 -7.15 -14.49 16.31
N HIS A 224 -6.44 -13.96 15.32
CA HIS A 224 -4.98 -13.85 15.33
C HIS A 224 -4.44 -12.48 15.74
N THR A 225 -5.28 -11.60 16.33
CA THR A 225 -4.92 -10.21 16.68
C THR A 225 -3.62 -10.13 17.47
N ASN A 226 -3.44 -10.94 18.50
CA ASN A 226 -2.27 -10.87 19.39
C ASN A 226 -0.98 -11.28 18.65
N GLN A 227 -1.02 -12.35 17.88
CA GLN A 227 0.13 -12.86 17.12
C GLN A 227 0.60 -11.84 16.08
N LEU A 228 -0.35 -11.23 15.36
CA LEU A 228 -0.07 -10.24 14.33
C LEU A 228 0.38 -8.90 14.90
N ALA A 229 -0.18 -8.48 16.05
CA ALA A 229 0.29 -7.29 16.76
C ALA A 229 1.73 -7.47 17.25
N VAL A 230 2.06 -8.62 17.85
CA VAL A 230 3.44 -8.95 18.26
C VAL A 230 4.38 -8.94 17.08
N LEU A 231 3.99 -9.51 15.94
CA LEU A 231 4.77 -9.49 14.71
C LEU A 231 5.04 -8.06 14.23
N ALA A 232 4.01 -7.21 14.17
CA ALA A 232 4.12 -5.82 13.75
C ALA A 232 5.04 -5.03 14.69
N TYR A 233 4.88 -5.15 16.01
CA TYR A 233 5.75 -4.50 17.00
C TYR A 233 7.18 -5.02 16.94
N SER A 234 7.39 -6.31 16.69
CA SER A 234 8.74 -6.89 16.55
C SER A 234 9.48 -6.32 15.35
N ILE A 235 8.82 -6.20 14.19
CA ILE A 235 9.38 -5.57 13.00
C ILE A 235 9.66 -4.10 13.26
N ALA A 236 8.73 -3.38 13.88
CA ALA A 236 8.91 -1.97 14.23
C ALA A 236 10.10 -1.75 15.16
N ALA A 237 10.23 -2.57 16.20
CA ALA A 237 11.35 -2.53 17.13
C ALA A 237 12.68 -2.82 16.43
N ALA A 238 12.73 -3.84 15.56
CA ALA A 238 13.94 -4.18 14.79
C ALA A 238 14.38 -3.00 13.90
N LEU A 239 13.46 -2.33 13.21
CA LEU A 239 13.76 -1.17 12.36
C LEU A 239 14.26 0.03 13.18
N ILE A 240 13.67 0.30 14.33
CA ILE A 240 14.10 1.37 15.24
C ILE A 240 15.49 1.05 15.78
N ILE A 241 15.71 -0.16 16.29
CA ILE A 241 17.00 -0.61 16.84
C ILE A 241 18.08 -0.51 15.75
N TYR A 242 17.80 -0.98 14.52
CA TYR A 242 18.72 -0.84 13.40
C TYR A 242 19.14 0.62 13.18
N GLY A 243 18.19 1.55 13.17
CA GLY A 243 18.49 2.97 12.99
C GLY A 243 19.39 3.55 14.09
N PHE A 244 19.22 3.10 15.35
CA PHE A 244 20.04 3.55 16.49
C PHE A 244 21.42 2.86 16.58
N ILE A 245 21.56 1.64 16.11
CA ILE A 245 22.86 0.92 16.09
C ILE A 245 23.76 1.46 14.98
N THR A 246 23.19 1.85 13.84
CA THR A 246 23.94 2.26 12.64
C THR A 246 24.37 3.72 12.64
N ASP A 247 23.87 4.55 13.57
CA ASP A 247 24.32 5.94 13.78
C ASP A 247 24.31 6.25 15.30
N LYS A 248 25.05 7.29 15.71
CA LYS A 248 25.08 7.72 17.12
C LYS A 248 23.66 8.16 17.55
N PRO A 249 23.15 7.72 18.73
CA PRO A 249 21.79 8.02 19.17
C PRO A 249 21.43 9.51 19.13
N LYS A 250 22.36 10.39 19.52
CA LYS A 250 22.17 11.84 19.47
C LYS A 250 21.94 12.35 18.03
N ASN A 251 22.61 11.76 17.04
CA ASN A 251 22.44 12.12 15.64
C ASN A 251 21.08 11.64 15.11
N VAL A 252 20.69 10.41 15.45
CA VAL A 252 19.38 9.85 15.07
C VAL A 252 18.26 10.74 15.58
N ILE A 253 18.27 11.11 16.86
CA ILE A 253 17.25 11.99 17.45
C ILE A 253 17.24 13.35 16.74
N LYS A 254 18.41 13.98 16.50
CA LYS A 254 18.51 15.26 15.81
C LYS A 254 17.95 15.18 14.37
N LYS A 255 18.31 14.12 13.64
CA LYS A 255 17.82 13.87 12.27
C LYS A 255 16.29 13.62 12.29
N TYR A 256 15.79 12.86 13.26
CA TYR A 256 14.36 12.58 13.38
C TYR A 256 13.54 13.85 13.68
N ILE A 257 14.01 14.71 14.59
CA ILE A 257 13.37 16.01 14.86
C ILE A 257 13.34 16.90 13.60
N LYS A 258 14.40 16.83 12.75
CA LYS A 258 14.43 17.52 11.48
C LYS A 258 13.43 16.93 10.48
N LEU A 259 13.36 15.60 10.38
CA LEU A 259 12.40 14.88 9.55
C LEU A 259 10.95 15.26 9.89
N LEU A 260 10.60 15.38 11.17
CA LEU A 260 9.28 15.79 11.62
C LEU A 260 8.85 17.21 11.14
N LYS A 261 9.78 18.00 10.64
CA LYS A 261 9.53 19.35 10.12
C LYS A 261 9.39 19.41 8.60
N GLU A 262 9.67 18.30 7.91
CA GLU A 262 9.51 18.21 6.45
C GLU A 262 8.04 18.40 6.06
N ASN A 263 7.82 19.18 5.01
CA ASN A 263 6.47 19.49 4.55
C ASN A 263 6.36 19.71 3.03
N ASP A 264 7.43 19.42 2.28
CA ASP A 264 7.43 19.52 0.82
C ASP A 264 7.04 18.16 0.19
N PRO A 265 5.89 18.07 -0.49
CA PRO A 265 5.46 16.83 -1.12
C PRO A 265 6.34 16.41 -2.32
N ASN A 266 7.13 17.32 -2.88
CA ASN A 266 8.03 17.04 -4.01
C ASN A 266 9.39 16.52 -3.56
N ASP A 267 9.83 16.88 -2.34
CA ASP A 267 11.11 16.50 -1.77
C ASP A 267 10.93 15.63 -0.53
N CYS A 268 10.33 14.46 -0.73
CA CYS A 268 9.82 13.59 0.32
C CYS A 268 10.62 12.29 0.51
N ASP A 269 11.77 12.11 -0.13
CA ASP A 269 12.59 10.89 0.02
C ASP A 269 13.40 10.91 1.31
N TYR A 270 12.81 10.36 2.38
CA TYR A 270 13.44 10.35 3.69
C TYR A 270 14.55 9.31 3.83
N MET A 271 14.55 8.26 2.99
CA MET A 271 15.65 7.28 2.97
C MET A 271 16.93 7.93 2.43
N THR A 272 16.85 8.66 1.33
CA THR A 272 18.00 9.39 0.76
C THR A 272 18.46 10.54 1.66
N LYS A 273 17.52 11.32 2.24
CA LYS A 273 17.85 12.49 3.07
C LYS A 273 18.39 12.15 4.45
N TYR A 274 17.80 11.17 5.10
CA TYR A 274 18.04 10.87 6.53
C TYR A 274 18.64 9.49 6.76
N HIS A 275 18.87 8.73 5.66
CA HIS A 275 19.46 7.40 5.70
C HIS A 275 18.75 6.49 6.73
N ASN A 276 19.51 5.90 7.64
CA ASN A 276 19.01 4.93 8.62
C ASN A 276 17.94 5.50 9.57
N THR A 277 17.86 6.84 9.76
CA THR A 277 16.77 7.48 10.50
C THR A 277 15.40 7.32 9.79
N GLY A 278 15.39 7.10 8.47
CA GLY A 278 14.17 6.74 7.74
C GLY A 278 13.54 5.45 8.28
N TYR A 279 14.34 4.44 8.64
CA TYR A 279 13.84 3.20 9.27
C TYR A 279 13.25 3.44 10.66
N VAL A 280 13.82 4.37 11.43
CA VAL A 280 13.23 4.78 12.71
C VAL A 280 11.83 5.37 12.50
N ASN A 281 11.65 6.21 11.48
CA ASN A 281 10.35 6.76 11.14
C ASN A 281 9.36 5.69 10.69
N ILE A 282 9.78 4.71 9.88
CA ILE A 282 8.97 3.55 9.47
C ILE A 282 8.52 2.76 10.71
N GLY A 283 9.44 2.44 11.61
CA GLY A 283 9.15 1.71 12.85
C GLY A 283 8.18 2.44 13.77
N ILE A 284 8.37 3.76 13.97
CA ILE A 284 7.47 4.58 14.77
C ILE A 284 6.06 4.62 14.16
N MET A 285 5.94 4.79 12.85
CA MET A 285 4.64 4.78 12.17
C MET A 285 3.97 3.39 12.25
N CYS A 286 4.74 2.30 12.25
CA CYS A 286 4.23 0.96 12.48
C CYS A 286 3.66 0.80 13.89
N ILE A 287 4.40 1.23 14.93
CA ILE A 287 3.93 1.22 16.33
C ILE A 287 2.62 2.01 16.45
N VAL A 288 2.61 3.25 15.95
CA VAL A 288 1.43 4.13 16.08
C VAL A 288 0.21 3.55 15.36
N SER A 289 0.39 3.05 14.13
CA SER A 289 -0.70 2.45 13.37
C SER A 289 -1.28 1.21 14.06
N THR A 290 -0.42 0.33 14.59
CA THR A 290 -0.84 -0.87 15.33
C THR A 290 -1.57 -0.47 16.63
N THR A 291 -0.98 0.45 17.40
CA THR A 291 -1.55 0.91 18.66
C THR A 291 -2.91 1.58 18.46
N VAL A 292 -3.07 2.42 17.43
CA VAL A 292 -4.35 3.06 17.11
C VAL A 292 -5.42 2.02 16.81
N MET A 293 -5.14 0.98 16.05
CA MET A 293 -6.12 -0.09 15.77
C MET A 293 -6.51 -0.83 17.04
N LEU A 294 -5.56 -1.20 17.89
CA LEU A 294 -5.83 -1.85 19.16
C LEU A 294 -6.64 -0.96 20.13
N CYS A 295 -6.31 0.34 20.23
CA CYS A 295 -7.05 1.30 21.04
C CYS A 295 -8.50 1.52 20.57
N LEU A 296 -8.75 1.37 19.24
CA LEU A 296 -10.08 1.42 18.67
C LEU A 296 -10.84 0.07 18.79
N GLY A 297 -10.26 -0.93 19.45
CA GLY A 297 -10.84 -2.27 19.61
C GLY A 297 -10.95 -3.04 18.28
N LYS A 298 -10.15 -2.69 17.27
CA LYS A 298 -10.18 -3.36 15.96
C LYS A 298 -9.23 -4.55 15.94
N PRO A 299 -9.66 -5.71 15.38
CA PRO A 299 -8.78 -6.85 15.24
C PRO A 299 -7.62 -6.53 14.30
N ILE A 300 -6.42 -7.02 14.64
CA ILE A 300 -5.30 -7.05 13.69
C ILE A 300 -5.40 -8.35 12.92
N ASN A 301 -5.66 -8.25 11.62
CA ASN A 301 -5.84 -9.36 10.68
C ASN A 301 -5.06 -9.09 9.39
N GLY A 302 -5.23 -9.91 8.35
CA GLY A 302 -4.51 -9.74 7.09
C GLY A 302 -4.65 -8.34 6.49
N PRO A 303 -5.86 -7.83 6.20
CA PRO A 303 -6.09 -6.49 5.68
C PRO A 303 -5.57 -5.37 6.58
N ILE A 304 -5.80 -5.44 7.90
CA ILE A 304 -5.34 -4.42 8.85
C ILE A 304 -3.81 -4.43 8.96
N LEU A 305 -3.19 -5.60 9.07
CA LEU A 305 -1.74 -5.74 9.05
C LEU A 305 -1.16 -5.18 7.73
N GLY A 306 -1.85 -5.45 6.62
CA GLY A 306 -1.52 -4.90 5.32
C GLY A 306 -1.60 -3.38 5.28
N GLY A 307 -2.62 -2.79 5.88
CA GLY A 307 -2.74 -1.34 6.07
C GLY A 307 -1.62 -0.77 6.93
N ILE A 308 -1.30 -1.41 8.07
CA ILE A 308 -0.21 -1.02 8.98
C ILE A 308 1.12 -0.99 8.22
N PHE A 309 1.47 -2.05 7.49
CA PHE A 309 2.73 -2.09 6.72
C PHE A 309 2.74 -1.08 5.57
N THR A 310 1.64 -0.89 4.86
CA THR A 310 1.55 0.13 3.81
C THR A 310 1.75 1.53 4.39
N VAL A 311 1.06 1.88 5.48
CA VAL A 311 1.22 3.17 6.16
C VAL A 311 2.65 3.38 6.60
N SER A 312 3.27 2.36 7.18
CA SER A 312 4.65 2.37 7.65
C SER A 312 5.64 2.53 6.49
N GLY A 313 5.46 1.79 5.40
CA GLY A 313 6.32 1.86 4.23
C GLY A 313 6.36 3.26 3.61
N PHE A 314 5.22 3.94 3.54
CA PHE A 314 5.18 5.32 3.07
C PHE A 314 5.77 6.34 4.06
N ALA A 315 6.14 5.94 5.26
CA ALA A 315 7.01 6.74 6.12
C ALA A 315 8.47 6.81 5.62
N ALA A 316 8.84 5.98 4.64
CA ALA A 316 10.06 6.17 3.86
C ALA A 316 10.00 7.41 2.96
N CYS A 317 8.79 7.91 2.63
CA CYS A 317 8.59 9.06 1.76
C CYS A 317 7.33 9.86 2.12
N GLY A 318 7.52 11.08 2.63
CA GLY A 318 6.46 12.09 2.78
C GLY A 318 5.55 11.97 4.01
N LYS A 319 5.68 10.93 4.84
CA LYS A 319 4.84 10.69 6.01
C LYS A 319 5.66 10.59 7.29
N HIS A 320 5.17 11.21 8.34
CA HIS A 320 5.73 11.14 9.70
C HIS A 320 4.62 11.48 10.73
N LEU A 321 4.89 11.29 12.02
CA LEU A 321 3.89 11.52 13.08
C LEU A 321 3.20 12.87 12.99
N ARG A 322 3.96 13.95 12.86
CA ARG A 322 3.43 15.32 12.94
C ARG A 322 2.42 15.62 11.84
N ASN A 323 2.59 15.05 10.62
CA ASN A 323 1.66 15.29 9.53
C ASN A 323 0.56 14.22 9.41
N ALA A 324 0.77 13.01 9.94
CA ALA A 324 -0.20 11.93 9.89
C ALA A 324 -1.26 12.00 11.00
N ILE A 325 -0.88 12.38 12.24
CA ILE A 325 -1.79 12.42 13.38
C ILE A 325 -3.05 13.27 13.14
N PRO A 326 -2.98 14.51 12.60
CA PRO A 326 -4.18 15.29 12.36
C PRO A 326 -5.15 14.61 11.38
N VAL A 327 -4.61 13.91 10.38
CA VAL A 327 -5.43 13.17 9.40
C VAL A 327 -6.10 11.97 10.07
N LEU A 328 -5.38 11.23 10.92
CA LEU A 328 -5.94 10.13 11.72
C LEU A 328 -7.07 10.62 12.64
N ILE A 329 -6.89 11.75 13.30
CA ILE A 329 -7.94 12.33 14.17
C ILE A 329 -9.20 12.60 13.35
N GLY A 330 -9.09 13.24 12.19
CA GLY A 330 -10.22 13.52 11.31
C GLY A 330 -10.92 12.25 10.82
N SER A 331 -10.15 11.22 10.46
CA SER A 331 -10.69 9.94 10.01
C SER A 331 -11.39 9.17 11.13
N ILE A 332 -10.88 9.20 12.36
CA ILE A 332 -11.54 8.58 13.52
C ILE A 332 -12.85 9.30 13.86
N ILE A 333 -12.87 10.64 13.79
CA ILE A 333 -14.11 11.42 13.98
C ILE A 333 -15.15 11.02 12.93
N ALA A 334 -14.77 10.92 11.65
CA ALA A 334 -15.69 10.52 10.59
C ALA A 334 -16.22 9.10 10.81
N ALA A 335 -15.36 8.15 11.16
CA ALA A 335 -15.77 6.77 11.42
C ALA A 335 -16.77 6.65 12.59
N HIS A 336 -16.66 7.51 13.59
CA HIS A 336 -17.61 7.56 14.73
C HIS A 336 -18.96 8.24 14.36
N LEU A 337 -18.92 9.26 13.51
CA LEU A 337 -20.11 10.00 13.11
C LEU A 337 -20.89 9.32 11.97
N ASN A 338 -20.24 8.49 11.19
CA ASN A 338 -20.89 7.72 10.14
C ASN A 338 -21.74 6.62 10.80
N HIS A 339 -23.01 6.95 11.08
CA HIS A 339 -24.04 5.99 11.56
C HIS A 339 -24.46 4.95 10.51
N LEU A 340 -23.81 4.93 9.37
CA LEU A 340 -24.05 3.93 8.36
C LEU A 340 -23.51 2.60 8.89
N GLU A 341 -24.32 1.57 8.92
CA GLU A 341 -23.95 0.17 9.19
C GLU A 341 -23.05 -0.36 8.06
N PHE A 342 -22.05 0.45 7.70
CA PHE A 342 -21.06 0.01 6.75
C PHE A 342 -20.21 -1.09 7.41
N ASP A 343 -19.87 -2.08 6.61
CA ASP A 343 -18.96 -3.11 6.99
C ASP A 343 -17.78 -2.50 7.79
N ALA A 344 -17.65 -2.89 9.05
CA ALA A 344 -16.65 -2.37 9.97
C ALA A 344 -15.22 -2.46 9.39
N SER A 345 -14.99 -3.41 8.50
CA SER A 345 -13.71 -3.63 7.81
C SER A 345 -13.30 -2.48 6.89
N VAL A 346 -14.22 -1.97 6.08
CA VAL A 346 -13.95 -0.87 5.13
C VAL A 346 -13.61 0.41 5.88
N ASN A 347 -14.39 0.74 6.92
CA ASN A 347 -14.14 1.91 7.78
C ASN A 347 -12.77 1.82 8.47
N THR A 348 -12.42 0.65 8.98
CA THR A 348 -11.15 0.43 9.68
C THR A 348 -9.95 0.62 8.75
N LEU A 349 -10.01 0.09 7.54
CA LEU A 349 -8.98 0.32 6.53
C LEU A 349 -8.91 1.79 6.11
N ALA A 350 -10.05 2.47 5.97
CA ALA A 350 -10.11 3.87 5.59
C ALA A 350 -9.44 4.78 6.63
N ILE A 351 -9.54 4.47 7.94
CA ILE A 351 -8.83 5.20 9.00
C ILE A 351 -7.31 5.14 8.75
N LEU A 352 -6.75 3.95 8.57
CA LEU A 352 -5.31 3.77 8.34
C LEU A 352 -4.84 4.47 7.08
N PHE A 353 -5.51 4.21 5.96
CA PHE A 353 -5.11 4.72 4.66
C PHE A 353 -5.38 6.22 4.47
N SER A 354 -6.23 6.86 5.30
CA SER A 354 -6.41 8.33 5.29
C SER A 354 -5.07 9.07 5.39
N THR A 355 -4.10 8.48 6.09
CA THR A 355 -2.75 9.03 6.25
C THR A 355 -1.97 9.23 4.94
N GLY A 356 -2.47 8.74 3.81
CA GLY A 356 -1.97 9.09 2.48
C GLY A 356 -2.07 10.58 2.17
N LEU A 357 -2.96 11.32 2.88
CA LEU A 357 -3.16 12.77 2.79
C LEU A 357 -2.28 13.58 3.76
N ALA A 358 -1.35 12.92 4.47
CA ALA A 358 -0.43 13.57 5.39
C ALA A 358 0.32 14.79 4.80
N PRO A 359 0.73 14.82 3.51
CA PRO A 359 1.37 16.00 2.92
C PRO A 359 0.49 17.27 2.95
N ILE A 360 -0.84 17.14 2.86
CA ILE A 360 -1.77 18.27 2.99
C ILE A 360 -1.70 18.86 4.40
N SER A 361 -1.75 18.01 5.42
CA SER A 361 -1.59 18.40 6.82
C SER A 361 -0.23 19.06 7.07
N GLY A 362 0.85 18.48 6.55
CA GLY A 362 2.20 19.02 6.69
C GLY A 362 2.37 20.42 6.08
N ARG A 363 1.83 20.63 4.89
CA ARG A 363 2.00 21.88 4.13
C ARG A 363 1.04 22.99 4.52
N TYR A 364 -0.23 22.61 4.81
CA TYR A 364 -1.31 23.57 5.00
C TYR A 364 -1.79 23.71 6.45
N GLY A 365 -1.31 22.83 7.33
CA GLY A 365 -1.59 22.86 8.76
C GLY A 365 -2.54 21.74 9.23
N TRP A 366 -2.53 21.49 10.55
CA TRP A 366 -3.23 20.39 11.18
C TRP A 366 -4.76 20.39 10.94
N HIS A 367 -5.39 21.58 10.87
CA HIS A 367 -6.83 21.72 10.62
C HIS A 367 -7.22 21.15 9.24
N TRP A 368 -6.42 21.38 8.20
CA TRP A 368 -6.63 20.77 6.90
C TRP A 368 -6.39 19.24 6.92
N GLY A 369 -5.48 18.80 7.79
CA GLY A 369 -5.30 17.37 8.06
C GLY A 369 -6.57 16.71 8.59
N ILE A 370 -7.22 17.33 9.61
CA ILE A 370 -8.48 16.84 10.16
C ILE A 370 -9.59 16.81 9.09
N ILE A 371 -9.74 17.89 8.34
CA ILE A 371 -10.76 17.99 7.28
C ILE A 371 -10.54 16.91 6.22
N THR A 372 -9.31 16.73 5.75
CA THR A 372 -9.03 15.74 4.70
C THR A 372 -9.17 14.31 5.19
N GLY A 373 -8.81 14.01 6.43
CA GLY A 373 -9.03 12.71 7.05
C GLY A 373 -10.51 12.38 7.18
N PHE A 374 -11.31 13.34 7.60
CA PHE A 374 -12.77 13.22 7.68
C PHE A 374 -13.38 12.93 6.30
N LEU A 375 -13.07 13.73 5.30
CA LEU A 375 -13.57 13.57 3.93
C LEU A 375 -13.13 12.23 3.33
N HIS A 376 -11.90 11.79 3.64
CA HIS A 376 -11.38 10.52 3.12
C HIS A 376 -12.26 9.34 3.53
N VAL A 377 -12.56 9.19 4.82
CA VAL A 377 -13.41 8.08 5.31
C VAL A 377 -14.80 8.17 4.72
N SER A 378 -15.38 9.38 4.66
CA SER A 378 -16.71 9.59 4.09
C SER A 378 -16.83 9.17 2.62
N ILE A 379 -15.74 9.26 1.85
CA ILE A 379 -15.71 8.87 0.43
C ILE A 379 -15.27 7.41 0.24
N ALA A 380 -14.31 6.94 1.02
CA ALA A 380 -13.70 5.63 0.85
C ALA A 380 -14.70 4.48 0.93
N VAL A 381 -15.75 4.65 1.72
CA VAL A 381 -16.82 3.67 1.91
C VAL A 381 -17.55 3.36 0.60
N PHE A 382 -17.78 4.36 -0.24
CA PHE A 382 -18.52 4.20 -1.50
C PHE A 382 -17.65 3.79 -2.69
N ILE A 383 -16.34 3.97 -2.59
CA ILE A 383 -15.41 3.69 -3.69
C ILE A 383 -15.32 2.19 -4.01
N GLY A 384 -15.51 1.32 -3.00
CA GLY A 384 -15.56 -0.13 -3.18
C GLY A 384 -16.59 -0.56 -4.21
N ASP A 385 -17.79 0.00 -4.13
CA ASP A 385 -18.91 -0.32 -5.02
C ASP A 385 -18.64 0.13 -6.46
N VAL A 386 -17.95 1.26 -6.64
CA VAL A 386 -17.67 1.82 -7.96
C VAL A 386 -16.76 0.88 -8.77
N ASN A 387 -15.73 0.33 -8.17
CA ASN A 387 -14.76 -0.52 -8.87
C ASN A 387 -14.90 -2.03 -8.56
N GLY A 388 -15.99 -2.43 -7.86
CA GLY A 388 -16.28 -3.82 -7.56
C GLY A 388 -15.19 -4.54 -6.73
N GLY A 389 -14.40 -3.81 -5.96
CA GLY A 389 -13.31 -4.41 -5.18
C GLY A 389 -12.10 -4.89 -6.02
N LEU A 390 -12.04 -4.56 -7.29
CA LEU A 390 -10.95 -4.97 -8.20
C LEU A 390 -9.66 -4.15 -8.03
N ASN A 391 -9.68 -3.10 -7.21
CA ASN A 391 -8.51 -2.32 -6.84
C ASN A 391 -8.23 -2.46 -5.34
N LEU A 392 -7.19 -3.18 -4.95
CA LEU A 392 -6.79 -3.31 -3.54
C LEU A 392 -6.45 -1.96 -2.90
N TYR A 393 -6.08 -0.97 -3.72
CA TYR A 393 -5.69 0.36 -3.28
C TYR A 393 -6.83 1.38 -3.38
N ASN A 394 -8.08 0.94 -3.08
CA ASN A 394 -9.27 1.79 -3.07
C ASN A 394 -9.10 3.08 -2.28
N ASN A 395 -8.48 2.98 -1.12
CA ASN A 395 -8.21 4.13 -0.27
C ASN A 395 -7.23 5.13 -0.92
N GLY A 396 -6.34 4.67 -1.80
CA GLY A 396 -5.49 5.55 -2.60
C GLY A 396 -6.30 6.30 -3.68
N PHE A 397 -7.33 5.65 -4.23
CA PHE A 397 -8.28 6.28 -5.14
C PHE A 397 -9.10 7.36 -4.41
N ALA A 398 -9.71 7.01 -3.27
CA ALA A 398 -10.47 7.94 -2.43
C ALA A 398 -9.62 9.13 -1.97
N GLY A 399 -8.40 8.89 -1.46
CA GLY A 399 -7.49 9.94 -1.00
C GLY A 399 -7.06 10.89 -2.10
N SER A 400 -6.78 10.35 -3.30
CA SER A 400 -6.45 11.19 -4.46
C SER A 400 -7.64 12.05 -4.88
N PHE A 401 -8.86 11.51 -4.82
CA PHE A 401 -10.09 12.26 -5.11
C PHE A 401 -10.28 13.42 -4.13
N VAL A 402 -10.10 13.16 -2.83
CA VAL A 402 -10.11 14.21 -1.79
C VAL A 402 -9.04 15.28 -2.08
N ALA A 403 -7.82 14.88 -2.42
CA ALA A 403 -6.73 15.82 -2.69
C ALA A 403 -7.05 16.73 -3.90
N VAL A 404 -7.57 16.16 -5.00
CA VAL A 404 -7.94 16.92 -6.21
C VAL A 404 -8.98 18.00 -5.91
N ILE A 405 -9.96 17.70 -5.02
CA ILE A 405 -11.01 18.64 -4.66
C ILE A 405 -10.51 19.68 -3.64
N ILE A 406 -9.81 19.23 -2.60
CA ILE A 406 -9.50 20.10 -1.46
C ILE A 406 -8.38 21.11 -1.76
N LEU A 407 -7.44 20.80 -2.64
CA LEU A 407 -6.32 21.71 -2.95
C LEU A 407 -6.78 23.02 -3.60
N PRO A 408 -7.65 23.05 -4.61
CA PRO A 408 -8.24 24.29 -5.11
C PRO A 408 -9.00 25.08 -4.04
N VAL A 409 -9.74 24.39 -3.17
CA VAL A 409 -10.47 25.01 -2.05
C VAL A 409 -9.50 25.71 -1.10
N ILE A 410 -8.43 25.03 -0.65
CA ILE A 410 -7.39 25.63 0.20
C ILE A 410 -6.80 26.88 -0.46
N THR A 411 -6.51 26.79 -1.76
CA THR A 411 -5.92 27.90 -2.52
C THR A 411 -6.86 29.10 -2.59
N ALA A 412 -8.14 28.87 -2.82
CA ALA A 412 -9.16 29.92 -2.83
C ALA A 412 -9.27 30.60 -1.46
N PHE A 413 -9.36 29.82 -0.36
CA PHE A 413 -9.41 30.38 1.01
C PHE A 413 -8.20 31.23 1.33
N LYS A 414 -6.99 30.83 0.95
CA LYS A 414 -5.79 31.65 1.11
C LYS A 414 -5.89 32.97 0.33
N GLY A 415 -6.37 32.92 -0.90
CA GLY A 415 -6.59 34.12 -1.73
C GLY A 415 -7.58 35.12 -1.10
N PHE A 416 -8.69 34.61 -0.52
CA PHE A 416 -9.64 35.45 0.22
C PHE A 416 -9.04 36.07 1.47
N TYR A 417 -8.30 35.28 2.29
CA TYR A 417 -7.64 35.79 3.49
C TYR A 417 -6.65 36.91 3.22
N PHE A 418 -5.84 36.81 2.16
CA PHE A 418 -4.94 37.89 1.75
C PHE A 418 -5.66 39.13 1.23
N LYS A 419 -6.82 38.99 0.57
CA LYS A 419 -7.64 40.13 0.13
C LYS A 419 -8.28 40.88 1.30
N ILE A 420 -8.74 40.16 2.33
CA ILE A 420 -9.34 40.77 3.54
C ILE A 420 -8.27 41.52 4.37
N LYS A 421 -7.05 40.97 4.47
CA LYS A 421 -5.96 41.65 5.20
C LYS A 421 -5.38 42.89 4.51
N LYS A 422 -5.66 43.07 3.22
CA LYS A 422 -5.22 44.27 2.44
C LYS A 422 -6.27 45.37 2.42
N LYS A 423 -7.47 45.15 2.93
CA LYS A 423 -8.47 46.16 3.24
C LYS A 423 -8.39 46.54 4.71
#